data_467bc4f1c0f43499bd993e1311bcf6fb
#
_entry.id   467bc4f1c0f43499bd993e1311bcf6fb
#
_cell.length_a   1.000
_cell.length_b   1.000
_cell.length_c   1.000
_cell.angle_alpha   90.00
_cell.angle_beta   90.00
_cell.angle_gamma   90.00
#
_symmetry.space_group_name_H-M   'P 1'
#
loop_
_entity.id
_entity.type
_entity.pdbx_description
1 polymer ?
#
loop_
_entity_poly.entity_id
_entity_poly.type
_entity_poly.pdbx_seq_one_letter_code
_entity_poly.pdbx_strand_id
1 'polypeptide(L)'
;MKPFLIFQGPVATRSGYGDHSRDLLRSIIAMNKYDIKVISLRWGNTPMNALGPDDSDISSLIHTQGNLPSPDVFVQVSVPNEFQRHGKYNIGITAGMETTLVHQDWIEGCNRMDLVVVPSEHAKNVLLNTVYSKMQDGKEVDKLLVKKPVEVLFEGVDTDTYFEIKKHDYQKLGDATIKESLDTIPEDFCFLQMGHWLQGDHGHDRKDIGGCIETFCKAFSGRSKKPAMILKTSHATFSILDREDMIQKVENIRAHFKDAPNIYLLHGELTDSEVNSLYNHPKVKSMVSFTHGEGYGRPLAEFSTSGKPIISTWWSGHKDFLKHSVRLVGQVGQIHESAVWDKVIIPESQWFYVNYKFAQKALQDMYSKYTKQKELGRRQKYYITNNFDLKTMDKKFVELFSKYVPKPVSEMALDLPSFDSMELPTLQKAGE
;
A
#
# COMPACT_ATOMS: atom_id res chain seq x y z
N MET A 1 5.53 -34.64 6.64
CA MET A 1 5.31 -33.52 7.60
C MET A 1 5.37 -32.24 6.79
N LYS A 2 4.43 -31.30 6.97
CA LYS A 2 4.48 -30.03 6.25
C LYS A 2 5.72 -29.23 6.67
N PRO A 3 6.38 -28.50 5.75
CA PRO A 3 7.47 -27.58 6.10
C PRO A 3 6.97 -26.50 7.06
N PHE A 4 7.81 -26.09 8.02
CA PHE A 4 7.48 -25.08 9.01
C PHE A 4 7.71 -23.68 8.45
N LEU A 5 6.70 -22.81 8.57
CA LEU A 5 6.75 -21.42 8.11
C LEU A 5 6.46 -20.48 9.27
N ILE A 6 7.29 -19.46 9.43
CA ILE A 6 7.01 -18.30 10.29
C ILE A 6 6.67 -17.10 9.39
N PHE A 7 5.50 -16.53 9.63
CA PHE A 7 5.09 -15.24 9.06
C PHE A 7 5.22 -14.17 10.14
N GLN A 8 6.05 -13.16 9.88
CA GLN A 8 6.25 -12.03 10.78
C GLN A 8 5.79 -10.75 10.10
N GLY A 9 4.81 -10.07 10.68
CA GLY A 9 4.26 -8.84 10.12
C GLY A 9 3.20 -8.19 11.01
N PRO A 10 2.76 -6.96 10.70
CA PRO A 10 1.84 -6.20 11.54
C PRO A 10 0.36 -6.62 11.38
N VAL A 11 0.07 -7.94 11.40
CA VAL A 11 -1.25 -8.53 11.10
C VAL A 11 -2.39 -7.99 11.97
N ALA A 12 -2.11 -7.56 13.21
CA ALA A 12 -3.12 -7.05 14.13
C ALA A 12 -3.32 -5.53 14.04
N THR A 13 -2.59 -4.81 13.16
CA THR A 13 -2.63 -3.34 13.13
C THR A 13 -3.64 -2.81 12.12
N ARG A 14 -4.23 -1.65 12.42
CA ARG A 14 -5.05 -0.85 11.49
C ARG A 14 -4.16 0.05 10.64
N SER A 15 -3.49 -0.56 9.68
CA SER A 15 -2.58 0.13 8.75
C SER A 15 -2.56 -0.57 7.41
N GLY A 16 -2.18 0.12 6.33
CA GLY A 16 -2.01 -0.50 5.02
C GLY A 16 -1.03 -1.68 5.03
N TYR A 17 0.02 -1.62 5.85
CA TYR A 17 0.92 -2.77 6.06
C TYR A 17 0.21 -3.92 6.79
N GLY A 18 -0.69 -3.62 7.74
CA GLY A 18 -1.52 -4.61 8.42
C GLY A 18 -2.47 -5.32 7.46
N ASP A 19 -3.17 -4.55 6.64
CA ASP A 19 -4.09 -5.07 5.62
C ASP A 19 -3.35 -5.97 4.63
N HIS A 20 -2.24 -5.47 4.08
CA HIS A 20 -1.40 -6.25 3.17
C HIS A 20 -0.85 -7.53 3.82
N SER A 21 -0.43 -7.46 5.09
CA SER A 21 0.01 -8.64 5.84
C SER A 21 -1.07 -9.69 6.00
N ARG A 22 -2.31 -9.29 6.27
CA ARG A 22 -3.46 -10.22 6.37
C ARG A 22 -3.78 -10.86 5.03
N ASP A 23 -3.79 -10.08 3.95
CA ASP A 23 -4.03 -10.57 2.59
C ASP A 23 -3.00 -11.65 2.21
N LEU A 24 -1.71 -11.34 2.40
CA LEU A 24 -0.61 -12.28 2.12
C LEU A 24 -0.64 -13.54 2.99
N LEU A 25 -0.93 -13.38 4.28
CA LEU A 25 -1.02 -14.51 5.20
C LEU A 25 -2.17 -15.45 4.81
N ARG A 26 -3.34 -14.90 4.44
CA ARG A 26 -4.47 -15.69 3.96
C ARG A 26 -4.13 -16.46 2.68
N SER A 27 -3.38 -15.84 1.76
CA SER A 27 -2.86 -16.52 0.58
C SER A 27 -1.98 -17.72 0.95
N ILE A 28 -1.10 -17.58 1.95
CA ILE A 28 -0.24 -18.67 2.43
C ILE A 28 -1.07 -19.76 3.12
N ILE A 29 -2.04 -19.40 3.95
CA ILE A 29 -2.96 -20.35 4.60
C ILE A 29 -3.72 -21.15 3.54
N ALA A 30 -4.25 -20.49 2.50
CA ALA A 30 -5.00 -21.11 1.41
C ALA A 30 -4.17 -22.11 0.60
N MET A 31 -2.84 -21.93 0.50
CA MET A 31 -1.96 -22.91 -0.12
C MET A 31 -2.00 -24.27 0.59
N ASN A 32 -2.32 -24.32 1.88
CA ASN A 32 -2.38 -25.52 2.73
C ASN A 32 -1.10 -26.40 2.70
N LYS A 33 0.04 -25.79 2.39
CA LYS A 33 1.33 -26.49 2.21
C LYS A 33 2.25 -26.43 3.44
N TYR A 34 2.01 -25.49 4.36
CA TYR A 34 2.90 -25.19 5.48
C TYR A 34 2.25 -25.42 6.83
N ASP A 35 3.06 -25.75 7.85
CA ASP A 35 2.72 -25.55 9.25
C ASP A 35 3.10 -24.11 9.60
N ILE A 36 2.11 -23.28 9.99
CA ILE A 36 2.29 -21.81 10.05
C ILE A 36 2.22 -21.34 11.49
N LYS A 37 3.18 -20.46 11.86
CA LYS A 37 3.11 -19.61 13.05
C LYS A 37 3.27 -18.16 12.67
N VAL A 38 2.57 -17.28 13.38
CA VAL A 38 2.54 -15.84 13.12
C VAL A 38 3.18 -15.08 14.28
N ILE A 39 4.11 -14.20 13.96
CA ILE A 39 4.67 -13.21 14.91
C ILE A 39 4.08 -11.84 14.53
N SER A 40 3.15 -11.34 15.37
CA SER A 40 2.52 -10.05 15.14
C SER A 40 3.43 -8.90 15.58
N LEU A 41 3.77 -8.03 14.65
CA LEU A 41 4.56 -6.82 14.89
C LEU A 41 3.67 -5.62 15.20
N ARG A 42 4.21 -4.66 15.94
CA ARG A 42 3.66 -3.31 15.99
C ARG A 42 4.01 -2.54 14.72
N TRP A 43 3.17 -1.56 14.38
CA TRP A 43 3.42 -0.64 13.27
C TRP A 43 3.28 0.80 13.76
N GLY A 44 4.39 1.38 14.19
CA GLY A 44 4.40 2.71 14.79
C GLY A 44 3.39 2.84 15.93
N ASN A 45 2.59 3.90 15.89
CA ASN A 45 1.53 4.20 16.87
C ASN A 45 0.14 3.72 16.44
N THR A 46 0.02 2.93 15.37
CA THR A 46 -1.28 2.47 14.89
C THR A 46 -1.93 1.50 15.89
N PRO A 47 -3.27 1.53 16.05
CA PRO A 47 -3.98 0.59 16.91
C PRO A 47 -3.75 -0.87 16.50
N MET A 48 -3.68 -1.77 17.49
CA MET A 48 -3.52 -3.22 17.29
C MET A 48 -4.83 -4.00 17.50
N ASN A 49 -5.93 -3.46 17.04
CA ASN A 49 -7.29 -4.00 17.20
C ASN A 49 -7.96 -4.31 15.85
N ALA A 50 -7.17 -4.63 14.84
CA ALA A 50 -7.70 -4.92 13.51
C ALA A 50 -8.35 -6.30 13.40
N LEU A 51 -7.90 -7.27 14.21
CA LEU A 51 -8.44 -8.62 14.17
C LEU A 51 -9.71 -8.72 15.00
N GLY A 52 -10.80 -9.13 14.37
CA GLY A 52 -12.10 -9.37 14.97
C GLY A 52 -12.42 -10.86 15.16
N PRO A 53 -13.65 -11.19 15.59
CA PRO A 53 -14.09 -12.59 15.74
C PRO A 53 -14.01 -13.41 14.44
N ASP A 54 -14.18 -12.77 13.30
CA ASP A 54 -14.17 -13.42 11.98
C ASP A 54 -12.74 -13.73 11.49
N ASP A 55 -11.70 -13.19 12.15
CA ASP A 55 -10.29 -13.41 11.81
C ASP A 55 -9.66 -14.58 12.58
N SER A 56 -10.45 -15.60 12.95
CA SER A 56 -9.97 -16.78 13.68
C SER A 56 -8.92 -17.60 12.90
N ASP A 57 -8.95 -17.52 11.58
CA ASP A 57 -7.94 -18.07 10.66
C ASP A 57 -6.54 -17.53 10.92
N ILE A 58 -6.42 -16.25 11.26
CA ILE A 58 -5.16 -15.57 11.61
C ILE A 58 -4.88 -15.66 13.11
N SER A 59 -5.88 -15.34 13.95
CA SER A 59 -5.71 -15.21 15.40
C SER A 59 -5.24 -16.53 16.05
N SER A 60 -5.70 -17.69 15.54
CA SER A 60 -5.30 -19.02 16.02
C SER A 60 -3.82 -19.35 15.71
N LEU A 61 -3.22 -18.69 14.76
CA LEU A 61 -1.82 -18.91 14.36
C LEU A 61 -0.84 -18.01 15.10
N ILE A 62 -1.31 -16.96 15.80
CA ILE A 62 -0.45 -16.01 16.50
C ILE A 62 0.29 -16.73 17.64
N HIS A 63 1.60 -16.67 17.57
CA HIS A 63 2.47 -17.20 18.61
C HIS A 63 2.59 -16.22 19.77
N THR A 64 2.30 -16.67 20.98
CA THR A 64 2.24 -15.81 22.16
C THR A 64 3.32 -16.12 23.21
N GLN A 65 3.90 -17.32 23.20
CA GLN A 65 4.83 -17.75 24.27
C GLN A 65 5.85 -18.78 23.77
N GLY A 66 7.06 -18.69 24.32
CA GLY A 66 8.15 -19.65 24.09
C GLY A 66 8.98 -19.35 22.83
N ASN A 67 10.01 -20.15 22.63
CA ASN A 67 10.89 -20.05 21.47
C ASN A 67 10.34 -20.93 20.32
N LEU A 68 10.36 -20.39 19.12
CA LEU A 68 10.07 -21.15 17.92
C LEU A 68 11.35 -21.75 17.33
N PRO A 69 11.31 -22.98 16.76
CA PRO A 69 12.44 -23.50 16.03
C PRO A 69 12.70 -22.68 14.78
N SER A 70 13.90 -22.80 14.20
CA SER A 70 14.21 -22.18 12.91
C SER A 70 13.28 -22.74 11.81
N PRO A 71 12.56 -21.88 11.10
CA PRO A 71 11.61 -22.32 10.08
C PRO A 71 12.31 -22.73 8.78
N ASP A 72 11.64 -23.56 7.99
CA ASP A 72 12.06 -23.84 6.61
C ASP A 72 11.88 -22.58 5.74
N VAL A 73 10.77 -21.84 5.95
CA VAL A 73 10.49 -20.57 5.26
C VAL A 73 10.18 -19.49 6.29
N PHE A 74 10.83 -18.36 6.18
CA PHE A 74 10.56 -17.16 6.97
C PHE A 74 10.09 -16.03 6.05
N VAL A 75 8.91 -15.50 6.33
CA VAL A 75 8.31 -14.36 5.61
C VAL A 75 8.24 -13.19 6.56
N GLN A 76 8.87 -12.07 6.21
CA GLN A 76 8.81 -10.84 7.00
C GLN A 76 8.22 -9.70 6.20
N VAL A 77 7.14 -9.10 6.72
CA VAL A 77 6.50 -7.90 6.16
C VAL A 77 6.86 -6.72 7.03
N SER A 78 7.78 -5.87 6.55
CA SER A 78 8.27 -4.68 7.26
C SER A 78 9.02 -3.75 6.30
N VAL A 79 9.62 -2.67 6.83
CA VAL A 79 10.61 -1.86 6.10
C VAL A 79 11.93 -2.62 5.98
N PRO A 80 12.67 -2.49 4.87
CA PRO A 80 13.83 -3.34 4.59
C PRO A 80 14.97 -3.27 5.61
N ASN A 81 15.19 -2.14 6.27
CA ASN A 81 16.23 -2.05 7.31
C ASN A 81 15.98 -2.99 8.51
N GLU A 82 14.73 -3.41 8.72
CA GLU A 82 14.32 -4.34 9.77
C GLU A 82 14.38 -5.81 9.35
N PHE A 83 14.63 -6.11 8.08
CA PHE A 83 14.69 -7.49 7.59
C PHE A 83 15.79 -8.31 8.28
N GLN A 84 15.42 -9.52 8.74
CA GLN A 84 16.29 -10.45 9.47
C GLN A 84 16.26 -11.83 8.82
N ARG A 85 17.38 -12.55 8.90
CA ARG A 85 17.42 -13.97 8.51
C ARG A 85 17.10 -14.86 9.70
N HIS A 86 16.02 -15.62 9.60
CA HIS A 86 15.63 -16.59 10.63
C HIS A 86 15.36 -17.99 10.10
N GLY A 87 15.02 -18.10 8.81
CA GLY A 87 14.69 -19.35 8.16
C GLY A 87 15.81 -19.89 7.26
N LYS A 88 15.62 -21.10 6.77
CA LYS A 88 16.44 -21.66 5.70
C LYS A 88 16.28 -20.85 4.42
N TYR A 89 15.04 -20.43 4.12
CA TYR A 89 14.70 -19.51 3.03
C TYR A 89 13.95 -18.29 3.59
N ASN A 90 14.36 -17.08 3.21
CA ASN A 90 13.89 -15.84 3.81
C ASN A 90 13.33 -14.90 2.74
N ILE A 91 12.07 -14.49 2.92
CA ILE A 91 11.35 -13.59 2.02
C ILE A 91 11.05 -12.28 2.75
N GLY A 92 11.56 -11.17 2.23
CA GLY A 92 11.23 -9.83 2.72
C GLY A 92 10.17 -9.19 1.83
N ILE A 93 9.10 -8.69 2.43
CA ILE A 93 8.01 -8.00 1.73
C ILE A 93 7.90 -6.60 2.29
N THR A 94 7.89 -5.60 1.41
CA THR A 94 7.78 -4.19 1.81
C THR A 94 6.88 -3.42 0.86
N ALA A 95 6.16 -2.43 1.37
CA ALA A 95 5.18 -1.64 0.61
C ALA A 95 5.54 -0.15 0.50
N GLY A 96 6.48 0.35 1.30
CA GLY A 96 6.80 1.78 1.36
C GLY A 96 7.98 2.15 0.48
N MET A 97 7.76 2.80 -0.64
CA MET A 97 8.78 3.52 -1.43
C MET A 97 8.10 4.61 -2.22
N GLU A 98 8.07 5.79 -1.64
CA GLU A 98 7.38 6.95 -2.18
C GLU A 98 8.31 7.92 -2.92
N THR A 99 9.62 7.62 -2.97
CA THR A 99 10.67 8.51 -3.46
C THR A 99 11.52 7.86 -4.54
N THR A 100 12.55 8.55 -5.02
CA THR A 100 13.44 8.05 -6.08
C THR A 100 14.63 7.22 -5.59
N LEU A 101 14.95 7.30 -4.30
CA LEU A 101 16.08 6.58 -3.68
C LEU A 101 15.67 6.03 -2.32
N VAL A 102 16.32 4.95 -1.89
CA VAL A 102 16.20 4.40 -0.54
C VAL A 102 17.48 4.57 0.26
N HIS A 103 17.38 4.56 1.58
CA HIS A 103 18.54 4.58 2.47
C HIS A 103 19.40 3.32 2.30
N GLN A 104 20.72 3.43 2.53
CA GLN A 104 21.66 2.30 2.41
C GLN A 104 21.25 1.09 3.27
N ASP A 105 20.73 1.30 4.48
CA ASP A 105 20.28 0.22 5.36
C ASP A 105 19.17 -0.62 4.73
N TRP A 106 18.37 -0.05 3.82
CA TRP A 106 17.33 -0.78 3.08
C TRP A 106 17.95 -1.75 2.07
N ILE A 107 19.02 -1.32 1.40
CA ILE A 107 19.75 -2.19 0.47
C ILE A 107 20.42 -3.34 1.22
N GLU A 108 21.02 -3.06 2.37
CA GLU A 108 21.61 -4.08 3.23
C GLU A 108 20.53 -5.07 3.73
N GLY A 109 19.36 -4.55 4.10
CA GLY A 109 18.22 -5.35 4.50
C GLY A 109 17.72 -6.27 3.39
N CYS A 110 17.53 -5.73 2.20
CA CYS A 110 17.17 -6.53 1.03
C CYS A 110 18.20 -7.64 0.76
N ASN A 111 19.48 -7.34 0.89
CA ASN A 111 20.55 -8.33 0.68
C ASN A 111 20.61 -9.43 1.75
N ARG A 112 20.00 -9.23 2.91
CA ARG A 112 19.82 -10.30 3.92
C ARG A 112 18.78 -11.35 3.52
N MET A 113 17.86 -11.01 2.63
CA MET A 113 16.79 -11.91 2.19
C MET A 113 17.21 -12.75 0.97
N ASP A 114 16.51 -13.85 0.73
CA ASP A 114 16.70 -14.68 -0.45
C ASP A 114 15.79 -14.23 -1.62
N LEU A 115 14.65 -13.61 -1.28
CA LEU A 115 13.72 -12.95 -2.19
C LEU A 115 13.19 -11.67 -1.54
N VAL A 116 13.07 -10.60 -2.31
CA VAL A 116 12.38 -9.37 -1.93
C VAL A 116 11.15 -9.19 -2.79
N VAL A 117 10.02 -8.87 -2.18
CA VAL A 117 8.75 -8.61 -2.86
C VAL A 117 8.31 -7.18 -2.57
N VAL A 118 7.91 -6.47 -3.62
CA VAL A 118 7.48 -5.07 -3.57
C VAL A 118 6.16 -4.87 -4.30
N PRO A 119 5.35 -3.83 -3.98
CA PRO A 119 3.98 -3.72 -4.48
C PRO A 119 3.87 -3.14 -5.89
N SER A 120 4.95 -2.59 -6.46
CA SER A 120 4.88 -1.87 -7.73
C SER A 120 6.20 -1.89 -8.50
N GLU A 121 6.10 -1.65 -9.81
CA GLU A 121 7.29 -1.47 -10.68
C GLU A 121 8.12 -0.26 -10.23
N HIS A 122 7.49 0.79 -9.71
CA HIS A 122 8.21 1.93 -9.13
C HIS A 122 9.12 1.47 -7.98
N ALA A 123 8.57 0.76 -6.99
CA ALA A 123 9.31 0.27 -5.84
C ALA A 123 10.47 -0.66 -6.24
N LYS A 124 10.22 -1.56 -7.21
CA LYS A 124 11.26 -2.43 -7.78
C LYS A 124 12.40 -1.61 -8.41
N ASN A 125 12.04 -0.64 -9.26
CA ASN A 125 13.03 0.19 -9.95
C ASN A 125 13.84 1.05 -8.98
N VAL A 126 13.22 1.59 -7.95
CA VAL A 126 13.92 2.38 -6.91
C VAL A 126 14.96 1.52 -6.20
N LEU A 127 14.58 0.30 -5.77
CA LEU A 127 15.54 -0.62 -5.11
C LEU A 127 16.70 -1.01 -6.02
N LEU A 128 16.42 -1.34 -7.29
CA LEU A 128 17.45 -1.83 -8.22
C LEU A 128 18.37 -0.71 -8.72
N ASN A 129 17.88 0.54 -8.78
CA ASN A 129 18.65 1.67 -9.28
C ASN A 129 19.36 2.46 -8.18
N THR A 130 19.06 2.23 -6.89
CA THR A 130 19.80 2.86 -5.79
C THR A 130 21.15 2.18 -5.61
N VAL A 131 22.22 2.94 -5.78
CA VAL A 131 23.61 2.48 -5.65
C VAL A 131 24.40 3.44 -4.79
N TYR A 132 25.09 2.93 -3.78
CA TYR A 132 26.03 3.70 -2.95
C TYR A 132 27.45 3.23 -3.21
N SER A 133 28.37 4.18 -3.35
CA SER A 133 29.82 3.89 -3.46
C SER A 133 30.40 3.70 -2.06
N LYS A 134 31.09 2.58 -1.85
CA LYS A 134 31.90 2.36 -0.65
C LYS A 134 33.27 2.98 -0.86
N MET A 135 33.60 4.00 -0.08
CA MET A 135 34.86 4.72 -0.17
C MET A 135 35.84 4.23 0.90
N GLN A 136 37.11 4.01 0.50
CA GLN A 136 38.21 3.77 1.41
C GLN A 136 39.41 4.58 0.93
N ASP A 137 40.01 5.40 1.81
CA ASP A 137 41.13 6.30 1.50
C ASP A 137 40.88 7.20 0.27
N GLY A 138 39.63 7.68 0.12
CA GLY A 138 39.20 8.54 -0.99
C GLY A 138 39.02 7.83 -2.34
N LYS A 139 39.11 6.51 -2.38
CA LYS A 139 38.88 5.70 -3.60
C LYS A 139 37.64 4.83 -3.44
N GLU A 140 36.89 4.69 -4.52
CA GLU A 140 35.81 3.72 -4.58
C GLU A 140 36.38 2.29 -4.58
N VAL A 141 36.02 1.50 -3.58
CA VAL A 141 36.49 0.11 -3.41
C VAL A 141 35.41 -0.93 -3.69
N ASP A 142 34.14 -0.56 -3.54
CA ASP A 142 32.99 -1.46 -3.80
C ASP A 142 31.72 -0.62 -3.99
N LYS A 143 30.65 -1.26 -4.46
CA LYS A 143 29.31 -0.68 -4.59
C LYS A 143 28.31 -1.46 -3.76
N LEU A 144 27.51 -0.71 -2.98
CA LEU A 144 26.36 -1.27 -2.30
C LEU A 144 25.12 -1.12 -3.19
N LEU A 145 24.59 -2.24 -3.63
CA LEU A 145 23.38 -2.37 -4.45
C LEU A 145 22.61 -3.62 -4.06
N VAL A 146 21.35 -3.72 -4.47
CA VAL A 146 20.56 -4.94 -4.25
C VAL A 146 21.06 -6.05 -5.18
N LYS A 147 21.50 -7.16 -4.56
CA LYS A 147 22.05 -8.36 -5.26
C LYS A 147 21.07 -9.53 -5.28
N LYS A 148 19.90 -9.36 -4.68
CA LYS A 148 18.88 -10.41 -4.52
C LYS A 148 17.74 -10.21 -5.53
N PRO A 149 17.01 -11.27 -5.89
CA PRO A 149 15.81 -11.13 -6.70
C PRO A 149 14.82 -10.17 -6.05
N VAL A 150 14.28 -9.24 -6.86
CA VAL A 150 13.21 -8.32 -6.49
C VAL A 150 12.04 -8.58 -7.43
N GLU A 151 10.91 -8.98 -6.88
CA GLU A 151 9.70 -9.27 -7.66
C GLU A 151 8.55 -8.34 -7.29
N VAL A 152 7.70 -8.06 -8.26
CA VAL A 152 6.52 -7.22 -8.05
C VAL A 152 5.31 -8.10 -7.76
N LEU A 153 4.68 -7.84 -6.61
CA LEU A 153 3.36 -8.35 -6.27
C LEU A 153 2.50 -7.16 -5.81
N PHE A 154 1.55 -6.76 -6.62
CA PHE A 154 0.64 -5.67 -6.26
C PHE A 154 -0.23 -6.04 -5.05
N GLU A 155 -0.76 -5.03 -4.36
CA GLU A 155 -1.73 -5.22 -3.29
C GLU A 155 -3.11 -5.40 -3.89
N GLY A 156 -3.69 -6.59 -3.76
CA GLY A 156 -4.99 -6.93 -4.33
C GLY A 156 -6.13 -6.16 -3.68
N VAL A 157 -7.12 -5.74 -4.46
CA VAL A 157 -8.36 -5.18 -3.92
C VAL A 157 -9.34 -6.30 -3.65
N ASP A 158 -9.83 -6.39 -2.42
CA ASP A 158 -10.93 -7.29 -2.07
C ASP A 158 -12.25 -6.77 -2.67
N THR A 159 -12.69 -7.41 -3.75
CA THR A 159 -13.91 -7.02 -4.46
C THR A 159 -15.20 -7.51 -3.78
N ASP A 160 -15.10 -8.34 -2.77
CA ASP A 160 -16.24 -8.75 -1.97
C ASP A 160 -16.53 -7.70 -0.88
N THR A 161 -15.52 -6.96 -0.44
CA THR A 161 -15.61 -5.84 0.50
C THR A 161 -15.76 -4.49 -0.21
N TYR A 162 -14.95 -4.23 -1.25
CA TYR A 162 -14.95 -2.97 -2.01
C TYR A 162 -15.62 -3.16 -3.37
N PHE A 163 -16.85 -2.69 -3.51
CA PHE A 163 -17.66 -2.81 -4.72
C PHE A 163 -18.55 -1.59 -4.95
N GLU A 164 -19.07 -1.45 -6.16
CA GLU A 164 -20.00 -0.37 -6.49
C GLU A 164 -21.35 -0.61 -5.84
N ILE A 165 -21.81 0.33 -5.00
CA ILE A 165 -23.18 0.43 -4.55
C ILE A 165 -23.89 1.48 -5.41
N LYS A 166 -24.85 1.05 -6.22
CA LYS A 166 -25.62 1.96 -7.06
C LYS A 166 -26.45 2.93 -6.23
N LYS A 167 -26.62 4.15 -6.75
CA LYS A 167 -27.32 5.23 -6.03
C LYS A 167 -28.69 4.81 -5.45
N HIS A 168 -29.47 4.02 -6.18
CA HIS A 168 -30.79 3.56 -5.74
C HIS A 168 -30.72 2.47 -4.66
N ASP A 169 -29.64 1.72 -4.60
CA ASP A 169 -29.41 0.69 -3.59
C ASP A 169 -28.72 1.22 -2.33
N TYR A 170 -28.16 2.43 -2.39
CA TYR A 170 -27.34 2.97 -1.32
C TYR A 170 -28.10 3.12 0.01
N GLN A 171 -29.40 3.46 -0.05
CA GLN A 171 -30.23 3.56 1.17
C GLN A 171 -30.36 2.21 1.91
N LYS A 172 -30.29 1.10 1.17
CA LYS A 172 -30.39 -0.25 1.72
C LYS A 172 -29.03 -0.85 2.11
N LEU A 173 -28.02 -0.64 1.27
CA LEU A 173 -26.71 -1.31 1.39
C LEU A 173 -25.63 -0.44 2.02
N GLY A 174 -25.84 0.88 2.08
CA GLY A 174 -24.89 1.80 2.70
C GLY A 174 -24.93 1.71 4.23
N ASP A 175 -23.76 1.88 4.85
CA ASP A 175 -23.63 1.93 6.30
C ASP A 175 -24.45 3.09 6.92
N ALA A 176 -25.11 2.84 8.05
CA ALA A 176 -26.01 3.79 8.68
C ALA A 176 -25.26 5.02 9.25
N THR A 177 -24.12 4.80 9.90
CA THR A 177 -23.31 5.86 10.51
C THR A 177 -22.76 6.80 9.45
N ILE A 178 -22.26 6.24 8.34
CA ILE A 178 -21.76 7.02 7.21
C ILE A 178 -22.89 7.79 6.53
N LYS A 179 -24.09 7.19 6.38
CA LYS A 179 -25.26 7.88 5.84
C LYS A 179 -25.65 9.07 6.72
N GLU A 180 -25.85 8.85 8.01
CA GLU A 180 -26.21 9.91 8.96
C GLU A 180 -25.21 11.05 8.94
N SER A 181 -23.93 10.75 8.93
CA SER A 181 -22.87 11.76 8.91
C SER A 181 -22.86 12.58 7.61
N LEU A 182 -22.95 11.92 6.46
CA LEU A 182 -22.79 12.58 5.16
C LEU A 182 -24.09 13.18 4.61
N ASP A 183 -25.26 12.68 5.03
CA ASP A 183 -26.54 13.25 4.63
C ASP A 183 -26.76 14.66 5.22
N THR A 184 -26.06 15.01 6.31
CA THR A 184 -26.07 16.38 6.89
C THR A 184 -25.37 17.42 6.02
N ILE A 185 -24.46 16.99 5.12
CA ILE A 185 -23.73 17.88 4.21
C ILE A 185 -24.72 18.46 3.19
N PRO A 186 -24.86 19.80 3.04
CA PRO A 186 -25.81 20.39 2.12
C PRO A 186 -25.40 20.28 0.64
N GLU A 187 -24.13 20.12 0.35
CA GLU A 187 -23.62 20.04 -1.03
C GLU A 187 -23.85 18.67 -1.67
N ASP A 188 -24.38 18.66 -2.88
CA ASP A 188 -24.59 17.43 -3.67
C ASP A 188 -23.34 16.90 -4.38
N PHE A 189 -22.27 17.68 -4.34
CA PHE A 189 -20.99 17.34 -4.95
C PHE A 189 -19.87 17.49 -3.95
N CYS A 190 -19.31 16.37 -3.50
CA CYS A 190 -18.15 16.34 -2.63
C CYS A 190 -16.98 15.65 -3.32
N PHE A 191 -15.81 16.29 -3.24
CA PHE A 191 -14.54 15.61 -3.45
C PHE A 191 -14.14 14.89 -2.18
N LEU A 192 -13.58 13.70 -2.31
CA LEU A 192 -12.99 12.94 -1.20
C LEU A 192 -11.47 13.00 -1.28
N GLN A 193 -10.83 13.49 -0.25
CA GLN A 193 -9.39 13.35 -0.03
C GLN A 193 -9.18 12.40 1.15
N MET A 194 -8.28 11.41 1.01
CA MET A 194 -8.06 10.38 2.02
C MET A 194 -6.57 10.08 2.21
N GLY A 195 -6.14 10.03 3.46
CA GLY A 195 -4.77 9.67 3.85
C GLY A 195 -4.31 10.38 5.11
N HIS A 196 -3.21 9.91 5.69
CA HIS A 196 -2.60 10.55 6.85
C HIS A 196 -1.92 11.86 6.48
N TRP A 197 -2.16 12.89 7.28
CA TRP A 197 -1.46 14.18 7.19
C TRP A 197 -0.28 14.18 8.16
N LEU A 198 0.81 13.59 7.71
CA LEU A 198 2.01 13.42 8.51
C LEU A 198 2.88 14.70 8.49
N GLN A 199 4.15 14.56 8.91
CA GLN A 199 5.13 15.64 8.92
C GLN A 199 5.38 16.22 7.53
N GLY A 200 5.75 17.50 7.51
CA GLY A 200 6.01 18.30 6.35
C GLY A 200 5.34 19.67 6.46
N ASP A 201 6.02 20.71 6.04
CA ASP A 201 5.43 22.04 5.92
C ASP A 201 4.34 22.05 4.85
N HIS A 202 3.61 23.15 4.73
CA HIS A 202 2.55 23.31 3.75
C HIS A 202 3.04 23.01 2.32
N GLY A 203 2.39 22.03 1.66
CA GLY A 203 2.77 21.57 0.32
C GLY A 203 3.95 20.59 0.29
N HIS A 204 4.42 20.14 1.45
CA HIS A 204 5.58 19.25 1.58
C HIS A 204 5.31 17.98 2.38
N ASP A 205 4.13 17.81 2.97
CA ASP A 205 3.73 16.51 3.54
C ASP A 205 3.52 15.49 2.40
N ARG A 206 3.84 14.24 2.65
CA ARG A 206 3.82 13.17 1.61
C ARG A 206 2.52 13.10 0.78
N LYS A 207 1.39 13.40 1.38
CA LYS A 207 0.08 13.40 0.69
C LYS A 207 -0.30 14.75 0.10
N ASP A 208 0.48 15.79 0.36
CA ASP A 208 0.22 17.18 -0.04
C ASP A 208 -1.23 17.61 0.25
N ILE A 209 -1.66 17.34 1.48
CA ILE A 209 -3.03 17.61 1.91
C ILE A 209 -3.26 19.11 2.00
N GLY A 210 -2.30 19.83 2.55
CA GLY A 210 -2.35 21.30 2.64
C GLY A 210 -2.46 21.98 1.28
N GLY A 211 -1.62 21.61 0.31
CA GLY A 211 -1.67 22.12 -1.06
C GLY A 211 -2.95 21.73 -1.79
N CYS A 212 -3.48 20.53 -1.54
CA CYS A 212 -4.77 20.09 -2.08
C CYS A 212 -5.92 20.96 -1.57
N ILE A 213 -5.98 21.23 -0.27
CA ILE A 213 -7.00 22.10 0.37
C ILE A 213 -6.89 23.50 -0.18
N GLU A 214 -5.70 24.08 -0.21
CA GLU A 214 -5.47 25.43 -0.73
C GLU A 214 -5.91 25.55 -2.20
N THR A 215 -5.53 24.58 -3.03
CA THR A 215 -5.90 24.52 -4.46
C THR A 215 -7.42 24.38 -4.62
N PHE A 216 -8.08 23.61 -3.78
CA PHE A 216 -9.53 23.46 -3.75
C PHE A 216 -10.19 24.81 -3.40
N CYS A 217 -9.71 25.50 -2.37
CA CYS A 217 -10.19 26.84 -2.03
C CYS A 217 -10.00 27.83 -3.19
N LYS A 218 -8.81 27.87 -3.83
CA LYS A 218 -8.55 28.70 -5.00
C LYS A 218 -9.50 28.39 -6.17
N ALA A 219 -9.88 27.14 -6.34
CA ALA A 219 -10.74 26.70 -7.43
C ALA A 219 -12.20 27.18 -7.30
N PHE A 220 -12.70 27.27 -6.05
CA PHE A 220 -14.14 27.40 -5.81
C PHE A 220 -14.57 28.61 -4.94
N SER A 221 -13.65 29.35 -4.32
CA SER A 221 -13.99 30.59 -3.57
C SER A 221 -14.71 31.60 -4.45
N GLY A 222 -15.65 32.30 -3.87
CA GLY A 222 -16.44 33.37 -4.53
C GLY A 222 -17.48 32.90 -5.54
N ARG A 223 -17.68 31.58 -5.71
CA ARG A 223 -18.73 31.05 -6.60
C ARG A 223 -20.05 30.91 -5.86
N SER A 224 -21.17 31.17 -6.55
CA SER A 224 -22.51 31.02 -5.98
C SER A 224 -22.88 29.55 -5.66
N LYS A 225 -22.42 28.60 -6.46
CA LYS A 225 -22.52 27.16 -6.20
C LYS A 225 -21.12 26.58 -6.12
N LYS A 226 -20.84 25.92 -5.00
CA LYS A 226 -19.56 25.33 -4.69
C LYS A 226 -19.71 23.84 -4.40
N PRO A 227 -18.78 23.01 -4.79
CA PRO A 227 -18.64 21.67 -4.21
C PRO A 227 -18.09 21.77 -2.80
N ALA A 228 -18.21 20.69 -2.01
CA ALA A 228 -17.49 20.52 -0.77
C ALA A 228 -16.31 19.55 -0.93
N MET A 229 -15.45 19.51 0.09
CA MET A 229 -14.44 18.47 0.25
C MET A 229 -14.73 17.70 1.54
N ILE A 230 -14.71 16.37 1.45
CA ILE A 230 -14.65 15.49 2.60
C ILE A 230 -13.18 15.09 2.77
N LEU A 231 -12.64 15.43 3.92
CA LEU A 231 -11.26 15.15 4.28
C LEU A 231 -11.22 14.01 5.30
N LYS A 232 -10.92 12.79 4.87
CA LYS A 232 -10.68 11.64 5.73
C LYS A 232 -9.21 11.58 6.09
N THR A 233 -8.83 12.17 7.21
CA THR A 233 -7.44 12.31 7.62
C THR A 233 -7.25 12.25 9.13
N SER A 234 -6.03 11.98 9.53
CA SER A 234 -5.48 12.06 10.88
C SER A 234 -3.96 12.13 10.77
N HIS A 235 -3.23 12.37 11.86
CA HIS A 235 -1.79 12.09 11.87
C HIS A 235 -1.56 10.58 11.81
N ALA A 236 -1.56 9.90 12.92
CA ALA A 236 -1.45 8.44 13.00
C ALA A 236 -2.28 7.90 14.18
N THR A 237 -2.95 8.81 14.89
CA THR A 237 -3.84 8.52 16.02
C THR A 237 -5.22 9.08 15.75
N PHE A 238 -6.19 8.72 16.59
CA PHE A 238 -7.53 9.26 16.50
C PHE A 238 -7.92 9.95 17.81
N SER A 239 -6.95 10.59 18.47
CA SER A 239 -7.17 11.35 19.69
C SER A 239 -7.93 12.66 19.41
N ILE A 240 -8.51 13.24 20.46
CA ILE A 240 -9.17 14.55 20.39
C ILE A 240 -8.16 15.63 19.97
N LEU A 241 -6.92 15.58 20.50
CA LEU A 241 -5.87 16.53 20.15
C LEU A 241 -5.47 16.46 18.68
N ASP A 242 -5.39 15.24 18.12
CA ASP A 242 -5.14 15.04 16.69
C ASP A 242 -6.28 15.67 15.86
N ARG A 243 -7.52 15.45 16.25
CA ARG A 243 -8.69 16.04 15.59
C ARG A 243 -8.67 17.57 15.62
N GLU A 244 -8.36 18.15 16.77
CA GLU A 244 -8.29 19.62 16.94
C GLU A 244 -7.17 20.22 16.08
N ASP A 245 -6.00 19.58 16.01
CA ASP A 245 -4.90 20.00 15.15
C ASP A 245 -5.29 19.96 13.66
N MET A 246 -5.97 18.88 13.21
CA MET A 246 -6.48 18.81 11.84
C MET A 246 -7.46 19.93 11.52
N ILE A 247 -8.38 20.24 12.43
CA ILE A 247 -9.34 21.35 12.27
C ILE A 247 -8.59 22.67 12.16
N GLN A 248 -7.64 22.93 13.06
CA GLN A 248 -6.86 24.16 13.06
C GLN A 248 -6.08 24.35 11.77
N LYS A 249 -5.43 23.29 11.26
CA LYS A 249 -4.71 23.33 9.96
C LYS A 249 -5.65 23.68 8.80
N VAL A 250 -6.82 23.07 8.75
CA VAL A 250 -7.82 23.35 7.71
C VAL A 250 -8.30 24.80 7.80
N GLU A 251 -8.64 25.29 8.99
CA GLU A 251 -9.12 26.66 9.18
C GLU A 251 -8.03 27.70 8.89
N ASN A 252 -6.78 27.44 9.24
CA ASN A 252 -5.66 28.32 8.90
C ASN A 252 -5.55 28.51 7.37
N ILE A 253 -5.72 27.45 6.58
CA ILE A 253 -5.69 27.55 5.11
C ILE A 253 -6.94 28.30 4.62
N ARG A 254 -8.13 27.95 5.10
CA ARG A 254 -9.40 28.55 4.68
C ARG A 254 -9.49 30.05 4.96
N ALA A 255 -8.90 30.51 6.06
CA ALA A 255 -8.89 31.92 6.47
C ALA A 255 -8.26 32.86 5.42
N HIS A 256 -7.43 32.37 4.53
CA HIS A 256 -6.86 33.15 3.43
C HIS A 256 -7.84 33.40 2.27
N PHE A 257 -9.02 32.78 2.29
CA PHE A 257 -9.98 32.84 1.20
C PHE A 257 -11.32 33.44 1.66
N LYS A 258 -11.69 34.58 1.04
CA LYS A 258 -13.04 35.12 1.23
C LYS A 258 -14.04 34.14 0.59
N ASP A 259 -15.08 33.78 1.34
CA ASP A 259 -16.15 32.88 0.87
C ASP A 259 -15.59 31.51 0.35
N ALA A 260 -14.74 30.88 1.17
CA ALA A 260 -14.16 29.57 0.88
C ALA A 260 -15.24 28.48 0.78
N PRO A 261 -15.02 27.42 -0.03
CA PRO A 261 -15.90 26.25 -0.04
C PRO A 261 -15.81 25.49 1.28
N ASN A 262 -16.85 24.70 1.59
CA ASN A 262 -16.88 23.90 2.81
C ASN A 262 -15.94 22.70 2.72
N ILE A 263 -15.31 22.41 3.86
CA ILE A 263 -14.45 21.23 4.06
C ILE A 263 -14.93 20.53 5.32
N TYR A 264 -15.26 19.26 5.19
CA TYR A 264 -15.78 18.44 6.27
C TYR A 264 -14.72 17.43 6.68
N LEU A 265 -14.27 17.49 7.93
CA LEU A 265 -13.31 16.55 8.48
C LEU A 265 -14.04 15.29 8.96
N LEU A 266 -13.69 14.15 8.38
CA LEU A 266 -14.08 12.82 8.85
C LEU A 266 -12.89 12.20 9.59
N HIS A 267 -12.84 12.42 10.91
CA HIS A 267 -11.77 11.93 11.78
C HIS A 267 -12.28 10.74 12.59
N GLY A 268 -11.44 9.73 12.74
CA GLY A 268 -11.77 8.49 13.45
C GLY A 268 -11.46 7.24 12.63
N GLU A 269 -11.52 6.09 13.28
CA GLU A 269 -11.40 4.79 12.61
C GLU A 269 -12.68 4.49 11.82
N LEU A 270 -12.53 3.84 10.70
CA LEU A 270 -13.62 3.28 9.91
C LEU A 270 -13.32 1.79 9.64
N THR A 271 -14.34 0.98 9.67
CA THR A 271 -14.28 -0.39 9.14
C THR A 271 -14.24 -0.37 7.62
N ASP A 272 -13.83 -1.47 7.01
CA ASP A 272 -13.78 -1.58 5.54
C ASP A 272 -15.17 -1.39 4.91
N SER A 273 -16.23 -1.87 5.56
CA SER A 273 -17.61 -1.65 5.15
C SER A 273 -18.00 -0.16 5.18
N GLU A 274 -17.62 0.55 6.24
CA GLU A 274 -17.83 2.00 6.34
C GLU A 274 -17.03 2.76 5.28
N VAL A 275 -15.79 2.34 5.00
CA VAL A 275 -14.96 2.91 3.93
C VAL A 275 -15.61 2.67 2.57
N ASN A 276 -16.08 1.45 2.27
CA ASN A 276 -16.81 1.18 1.03
C ASN A 276 -18.09 2.02 0.94
N SER A 277 -18.80 2.19 2.06
CA SER A 277 -20.00 3.05 2.13
C SER A 277 -19.65 4.52 1.85
N LEU A 278 -18.56 5.03 2.42
CA LEU A 278 -18.04 6.37 2.13
C LEU A 278 -17.73 6.56 0.65
N TYR A 279 -17.03 5.62 0.04
CA TYR A 279 -16.68 5.67 -1.39
C TYR A 279 -17.92 5.71 -2.28
N ASN A 280 -18.97 5.01 -1.90
CA ASN A 280 -20.20 4.89 -2.67
C ASN A 280 -21.25 5.98 -2.34
N HIS A 281 -21.07 6.76 -1.26
CA HIS A 281 -22.05 7.77 -0.87
C HIS A 281 -22.45 8.67 -2.06
N PRO A 282 -23.77 8.92 -2.30
CA PRO A 282 -24.23 9.66 -3.46
C PRO A 282 -23.67 11.07 -3.62
N LYS A 283 -23.29 11.73 -2.52
CA LYS A 283 -22.64 13.06 -2.54
C LYS A 283 -21.16 13.01 -2.86
N VAL A 284 -20.46 11.92 -2.56
CA VAL A 284 -19.06 11.70 -2.99
C VAL A 284 -19.03 11.46 -4.48
N LYS A 285 -18.41 12.35 -5.24
CA LYS A 285 -18.37 12.29 -6.70
C LYS A 285 -17.02 11.90 -7.27
N SER A 286 -15.95 12.31 -6.63
CA SER A 286 -14.59 12.06 -7.11
C SER A 286 -13.64 11.96 -5.93
N MET A 287 -12.65 11.07 -6.02
CA MET A 287 -11.48 11.12 -5.12
C MET A 287 -10.43 12.05 -5.72
N VAL A 288 -9.72 12.79 -4.86
CA VAL A 288 -8.60 13.63 -5.24
C VAL A 288 -7.39 13.30 -4.38
N SER A 289 -6.22 13.18 -5.00
CA SER A 289 -4.95 12.92 -4.31
C SER A 289 -3.82 13.68 -4.98
N PHE A 290 -3.14 14.53 -4.22
CA PHE A 290 -1.97 15.28 -4.67
C PHE A 290 -0.67 14.59 -4.23
N THR A 291 -0.77 13.36 -3.77
CA THR A 291 0.36 12.62 -3.20
C THR A 291 1.65 12.83 -3.97
N HIS A 292 2.73 13.11 -3.25
CA HIS A 292 4.07 13.20 -3.81
C HIS A 292 4.61 11.84 -4.24
N GLY A 293 4.12 10.75 -3.63
CA GLY A 293 4.46 9.37 -3.97
C GLY A 293 3.69 8.35 -3.15
N GLU A 294 3.52 7.17 -3.73
CA GLU A 294 2.91 5.99 -3.12
C GLU A 294 3.77 4.76 -3.42
N GLY A 295 3.95 3.89 -2.45
CA GLY A 295 4.46 2.55 -2.71
C GLY A 295 3.50 1.74 -3.57
N TYR A 296 2.20 1.80 -3.22
CA TYR A 296 1.09 1.25 -4.00
C TYR A 296 -0.06 2.25 -4.15
N GLY A 297 -0.72 2.63 -3.05
CA GLY A 297 -1.85 3.56 -3.04
C GLY A 297 -3.20 2.86 -2.85
N ARG A 298 -3.34 2.01 -1.82
CA ARG A 298 -4.58 1.25 -1.52
C ARG A 298 -5.86 2.07 -1.61
N PRO A 299 -5.99 3.27 -0.99
CA PRO A 299 -7.23 4.04 -1.07
C PRO A 299 -7.65 4.39 -2.50
N LEU A 300 -6.69 4.63 -3.41
CA LEU A 300 -6.98 4.88 -4.82
C LEU A 300 -7.44 3.60 -5.54
N ALA A 301 -6.85 2.46 -5.20
CA ALA A 301 -7.23 1.17 -5.75
C ALA A 301 -8.64 0.78 -5.28
N GLU A 302 -8.91 0.85 -4.00
CA GLU A 302 -10.21 0.56 -3.39
C GLU A 302 -11.31 1.50 -3.91
N PHE A 303 -11.06 2.82 -3.93
CA PHE A 303 -12.02 3.79 -4.49
C PHE A 303 -12.34 3.52 -5.96
N SER A 304 -11.39 2.99 -6.73
CA SER A 304 -11.58 2.64 -8.14
C SER A 304 -12.77 1.69 -8.36
N THR A 305 -13.06 0.81 -7.39
CA THR A 305 -14.18 -0.16 -7.48
C THR A 305 -15.54 0.50 -7.48
N SER A 306 -15.67 1.71 -6.93
CA SER A 306 -16.91 2.49 -6.90
C SER A 306 -17.37 2.96 -8.30
N GLY A 307 -16.49 2.91 -9.29
CA GLY A 307 -16.76 3.42 -10.65
C GLY A 307 -16.82 4.94 -10.74
N LYS A 308 -16.40 5.68 -9.71
CA LYS A 308 -16.32 7.13 -9.69
C LYS A 308 -14.95 7.62 -10.18
N PRO A 309 -14.86 8.81 -10.83
CA PRO A 309 -13.60 9.31 -11.35
C PRO A 309 -12.63 9.74 -10.26
N ILE A 310 -11.34 9.65 -10.57
CA ILE A 310 -10.23 9.99 -9.70
C ILE A 310 -9.39 11.09 -10.34
N ILE A 311 -8.97 12.07 -9.54
CA ILE A 311 -7.93 13.05 -9.89
C ILE A 311 -6.70 12.68 -9.06
N SER A 312 -5.57 12.39 -9.70
CA SER A 312 -4.34 12.04 -8.95
C SER A 312 -3.10 12.35 -9.77
N THR A 313 -1.97 12.43 -9.09
CA THR A 313 -0.67 12.37 -9.73
C THR A 313 -0.55 11.07 -10.53
N TRP A 314 0.31 11.04 -11.54
CA TRP A 314 0.55 9.84 -12.32
C TRP A 314 2.03 9.48 -12.26
N TRP A 315 2.48 9.31 -11.02
CA TRP A 315 3.87 9.03 -10.67
C TRP A 315 3.90 8.00 -9.54
N SER A 316 4.98 7.21 -9.42
CA SER A 316 5.18 6.15 -8.42
C SER A 316 4.22 4.94 -8.53
N GLY A 317 3.99 4.23 -7.43
CA GLY A 317 3.37 2.91 -7.43
C GLY A 317 1.95 2.84 -7.96
N HIS A 318 1.10 3.82 -7.65
CA HIS A 318 -0.30 3.80 -8.13
C HIS A 318 -0.44 3.95 -9.66
N LYS A 319 0.62 4.33 -10.35
CA LYS A 319 0.68 4.35 -11.82
C LYS A 319 0.43 2.98 -12.44
N ASP A 320 0.74 1.90 -11.74
CA ASP A 320 0.60 0.55 -12.26
C ASP A 320 -0.85 0.17 -12.50
N PHE A 321 -1.75 0.54 -11.58
CA PHE A 321 -3.17 0.22 -11.66
C PHE A 321 -4.06 1.41 -12.08
N LEU A 322 -3.66 2.67 -11.85
CA LEU A 322 -4.50 3.84 -12.10
C LEU A 322 -4.40 4.31 -13.55
N LYS A 323 -4.93 3.51 -14.48
CA LYS A 323 -4.83 3.78 -15.92
C LYS A 323 -5.81 4.84 -16.42
N HIS A 324 -7.01 4.93 -15.83
CA HIS A 324 -8.10 5.77 -16.28
C HIS A 324 -8.47 6.81 -15.22
N SER A 325 -7.60 7.80 -15.04
CA SER A 325 -7.78 8.91 -14.10
C SER A 325 -7.50 10.26 -14.76
N VAL A 326 -7.94 11.34 -14.13
CA VAL A 326 -7.49 12.68 -14.48
C VAL A 326 -6.08 12.85 -13.88
N ARG A 327 -5.09 12.91 -14.75
CA ARG A 327 -3.67 12.94 -14.37
C ARG A 327 -3.24 14.37 -14.09
N LEU A 328 -2.75 14.60 -12.88
CA LEU A 328 -2.16 15.87 -12.52
C LEU A 328 -0.76 15.98 -13.11
N VAL A 329 -0.48 17.12 -13.72
CA VAL A 329 0.87 17.45 -14.23
C VAL A 329 1.71 18.09 -13.14
N GLY A 330 3.02 17.90 -13.22
CA GLY A 330 3.99 18.42 -12.25
C GLY A 330 5.40 18.01 -12.63
N GLN A 331 6.29 18.03 -11.66
CA GLN A 331 7.70 17.67 -11.84
C GLN A 331 8.25 16.93 -10.63
N VAL A 332 9.26 16.11 -10.87
CA VAL A 332 10.06 15.52 -9.79
C VAL A 332 11.02 16.60 -9.26
N GLY A 333 11.12 16.69 -7.96
CA GLY A 333 11.97 17.68 -7.28
C GLY A 333 12.48 17.17 -5.95
N GLN A 334 13.45 17.92 -5.40
CA GLN A 334 14.10 17.60 -4.12
C GLN A 334 13.09 17.59 -2.98
N ILE A 335 13.27 16.67 -2.05
CA ILE A 335 12.47 16.59 -0.83
C ILE A 335 12.80 17.77 0.08
N HIS A 336 11.78 18.45 0.58
CA HIS A 336 11.93 19.52 1.55
C HIS A 336 12.37 18.97 2.90
N GLU A 337 13.25 19.70 3.61
CA GLU A 337 13.81 19.25 4.89
C GLU A 337 12.75 18.91 5.94
N SER A 338 11.62 19.62 5.96
CA SER A 338 10.50 19.36 6.89
C SER A 338 9.83 18.01 6.69
N ALA A 339 9.99 17.39 5.52
CA ALA A 339 9.43 16.09 5.18
C ALA A 339 10.40 14.93 5.38
N VAL A 340 11.67 15.22 5.65
CA VAL A 340 12.71 14.20 5.85
C VAL A 340 12.35 13.34 7.07
N TRP A 341 12.39 12.04 6.87
CA TRP A 341 12.19 11.05 7.91
C TRP A 341 13.37 10.09 7.91
N ASP A 342 14.10 10.08 9.03
CA ASP A 342 15.34 9.32 9.13
C ASP A 342 15.19 7.89 8.59
N LYS A 343 16.10 7.51 7.69
CA LYS A 343 16.15 6.20 7.01
C LYS A 343 14.93 5.81 6.16
N VAL A 344 13.87 6.60 6.12
CA VAL A 344 12.64 6.32 5.36
C VAL A 344 12.48 7.27 4.18
N ILE A 345 12.49 8.59 4.44
CA ILE A 345 12.45 9.64 3.41
C ILE A 345 13.75 10.43 3.53
N ILE A 346 14.72 10.09 2.69
CA ILE A 346 16.07 10.64 2.77
C ILE A 346 16.19 11.94 1.97
N PRO A 347 17.00 12.91 2.43
CA PRO A 347 17.10 14.24 1.80
C PRO A 347 17.70 14.20 0.40
N GLU A 348 18.49 13.20 0.05
CA GLU A 348 19.08 13.03 -1.28
C GLU A 348 18.07 12.54 -2.33
N SER A 349 16.92 12.06 -1.89
CA SER A 349 15.88 11.55 -2.77
C SER A 349 14.98 12.66 -3.30
N GLN A 350 14.15 12.31 -4.25
CA GLN A 350 13.19 13.20 -4.89
C GLN A 350 11.80 12.54 -4.90
N TRP A 351 10.78 13.38 -5.06
CA TRP A 351 9.41 12.95 -5.30
C TRP A 351 8.67 13.92 -6.22
N PHE A 352 7.40 13.64 -6.51
CA PHE A 352 6.64 14.41 -7.49
C PHE A 352 5.92 15.60 -6.84
N TYR A 353 6.09 16.80 -7.38
CA TYR A 353 5.38 18.01 -7.01
C TYR A 353 4.33 18.36 -8.05
N VAL A 354 3.09 18.56 -7.61
CA VAL A 354 1.95 18.92 -8.45
C VAL A 354 2.05 20.37 -8.90
N ASN A 355 1.72 20.64 -10.16
CA ASN A 355 1.48 22.01 -10.62
C ASN A 355 0.06 22.45 -10.21
N TYR A 356 -0.04 23.24 -9.17
CA TYR A 356 -1.32 23.65 -8.58
C TYR A 356 -2.24 24.42 -9.53
N LYS A 357 -1.70 25.17 -10.52
CA LYS A 357 -2.54 25.85 -11.51
C LYS A 357 -3.28 24.87 -12.41
N PHE A 358 -2.62 23.81 -12.85
CA PHE A 358 -3.26 22.74 -13.60
C PHE A 358 -4.21 21.91 -12.72
N ALA A 359 -3.84 21.65 -11.46
CA ALA A 359 -4.69 20.95 -10.51
C ALA A 359 -5.97 21.73 -10.21
N GLN A 360 -5.89 23.04 -10.03
CA GLN A 360 -7.06 23.92 -9.90
C GLN A 360 -8.02 23.77 -11.09
N LYS A 361 -7.48 23.78 -12.33
CA LYS A 361 -8.29 23.55 -13.52
C LYS A 361 -8.91 22.14 -13.56
N ALA A 362 -8.16 21.12 -13.18
CA ALA A 362 -8.64 19.74 -13.11
C ALA A 362 -9.84 19.60 -12.15
N LEU A 363 -9.78 20.22 -10.98
CA LEU A 363 -10.89 20.28 -10.02
C LEU A 363 -12.12 20.98 -10.61
N GLN A 364 -11.93 22.13 -11.27
CA GLN A 364 -13.01 22.88 -11.91
C GLN A 364 -13.64 22.10 -13.06
N ASP A 365 -12.83 21.44 -13.88
CA ASP A 365 -13.31 20.60 -15.00
C ASP A 365 -14.03 19.34 -14.49
N MET A 366 -13.57 18.73 -13.40
CA MET A 366 -14.26 17.61 -12.76
C MET A 366 -15.65 18.03 -12.28
N TYR A 367 -15.78 19.17 -11.63
CA TYR A 367 -17.07 19.67 -11.14
C TYR A 367 -18.00 20.03 -12.28
N SER A 368 -17.53 20.83 -13.25
CA SER A 368 -18.37 21.37 -14.32
C SER A 368 -18.70 20.36 -15.44
N LYS A 369 -17.83 19.36 -15.66
CA LYS A 369 -17.96 18.36 -16.74
C LYS A 369 -18.12 16.94 -16.19
N TYR A 370 -18.70 16.79 -14.99
CA TYR A 370 -18.76 15.52 -14.27
C TYR A 370 -19.35 14.36 -15.09
N THR A 371 -20.41 14.62 -15.86
CA THR A 371 -21.03 13.58 -16.68
C THR A 371 -20.05 12.94 -17.67
N LYS A 372 -19.14 13.74 -18.25
CA LYS A 372 -18.08 13.24 -19.12
C LYS A 372 -17.01 12.49 -18.32
N GLN A 373 -16.65 12.99 -17.14
CA GLN A 373 -15.59 12.39 -16.32
C GLN A 373 -15.99 11.03 -15.72
N LYS A 374 -17.27 10.77 -15.53
CA LYS A 374 -17.79 9.47 -15.03
C LYS A 374 -17.32 8.27 -15.88
N GLU A 375 -17.10 8.49 -17.18
CA GLU A 375 -16.62 7.43 -18.06
C GLU A 375 -15.22 6.95 -17.67
N LEU A 376 -14.35 7.84 -17.20
CA LEU A 376 -13.03 7.45 -16.67
C LEU A 376 -13.17 6.53 -15.46
N GLY A 377 -14.07 6.85 -14.53
CA GLY A 377 -14.34 6.02 -13.36
C GLY A 377 -14.83 4.62 -13.72
N ARG A 378 -15.75 4.50 -14.70
CA ARG A 378 -16.25 3.21 -15.17
C ARG A 378 -15.14 2.35 -15.77
N ARG A 379 -14.30 2.94 -16.61
CA ARG A 379 -13.13 2.25 -17.19
C ARG A 379 -12.14 1.84 -16.14
N GLN A 380 -11.89 2.72 -15.16
CA GLN A 380 -10.98 2.43 -14.06
C GLN A 380 -11.52 1.28 -13.21
N LYS A 381 -12.80 1.27 -12.88
CA LYS A 381 -13.44 0.14 -12.18
C LYS A 381 -13.24 -1.16 -12.94
N TYR A 382 -13.57 -1.20 -14.21
CA TYR A 382 -13.40 -2.41 -15.03
C TYR A 382 -11.95 -2.88 -15.02
N TYR A 383 -10.99 -1.95 -15.13
CA TYR A 383 -9.58 -2.27 -15.18
C TYR A 383 -9.08 -2.83 -13.84
N ILE A 384 -9.42 -2.22 -12.71
CA ILE A 384 -8.96 -2.65 -11.38
C ILE A 384 -9.54 -4.01 -11.00
N THR A 385 -10.84 -4.22 -11.20
CA THR A 385 -11.53 -5.45 -10.81
C THR A 385 -11.15 -6.67 -11.66
N ASN A 386 -10.58 -6.48 -12.85
CA ASN A 386 -10.16 -7.59 -13.72
C ASN A 386 -8.65 -7.87 -13.69
N ASN A 387 -7.83 -6.96 -13.13
CA ASN A 387 -6.38 -7.11 -13.21
C ASN A 387 -5.68 -6.98 -11.85
N PHE A 388 -6.33 -6.38 -10.85
CA PHE A 388 -5.73 -6.05 -9.56
C PHE A 388 -6.63 -6.43 -8.37
N ASP A 389 -7.53 -7.38 -8.56
CA ASP A 389 -8.31 -7.95 -7.47
C ASP A 389 -7.46 -8.88 -6.60
N LEU A 390 -7.96 -9.18 -5.40
CA LEU A 390 -7.27 -10.02 -4.43
C LEU A 390 -7.02 -11.43 -4.98
N LYS A 391 -7.97 -12.01 -5.72
CA LYS A 391 -7.83 -13.36 -6.32
C LYS A 391 -6.69 -13.42 -7.34
N THR A 392 -6.51 -12.36 -8.11
CA THR A 392 -5.39 -12.25 -9.07
C THR A 392 -4.05 -12.08 -8.34
N MET A 393 -4.02 -11.31 -7.25
CA MET A 393 -2.85 -11.20 -6.38
C MET A 393 -2.48 -12.56 -5.76
N ASP A 394 -3.44 -13.28 -5.18
CA ASP A 394 -3.25 -14.61 -4.59
C ASP A 394 -2.61 -15.58 -5.58
N LYS A 395 -3.15 -15.63 -6.80
CA LYS A 395 -2.60 -16.49 -7.85
C LYS A 395 -1.13 -16.16 -8.16
N LYS A 396 -0.82 -14.87 -8.34
CA LYS A 396 0.56 -14.43 -8.57
C LYS A 396 1.48 -14.73 -7.39
N PHE A 397 0.98 -14.58 -6.16
CA PHE A 397 1.77 -14.89 -4.97
C PHE A 397 2.11 -16.38 -4.88
N VAL A 398 1.13 -17.27 -5.17
CA VAL A 398 1.36 -18.72 -5.27
C VAL A 398 2.40 -19.06 -6.35
N GLU A 399 2.33 -18.39 -7.50
CA GLU A 399 3.32 -18.54 -8.58
C GLU A 399 4.72 -18.13 -8.14
N LEU A 400 4.87 -16.99 -7.43
CA LEU A 400 6.13 -16.53 -6.86
C LEU A 400 6.69 -17.53 -5.83
N PHE A 401 5.85 -18.02 -4.92
CA PHE A 401 6.26 -19.06 -3.97
C PHE A 401 6.75 -20.32 -4.68
N SER A 402 6.01 -20.79 -5.69
CA SER A 402 6.38 -21.99 -6.45
C SER A 402 7.67 -21.82 -7.24
N LYS A 403 7.97 -20.59 -7.68
CA LYS A 403 9.19 -20.27 -8.46
C LYS A 403 10.43 -20.16 -7.57
N TYR A 404 10.30 -19.56 -6.39
CA TYR A 404 11.46 -19.16 -5.60
C TYR A 404 11.70 -20.00 -4.34
N VAL A 405 10.63 -20.47 -3.67
CA VAL A 405 10.78 -21.26 -2.45
C VAL A 405 11.24 -22.68 -2.80
N PRO A 406 12.38 -23.15 -2.25
CA PRO A 406 12.85 -24.51 -2.50
C PRO A 406 11.81 -25.56 -2.09
N LYS A 407 11.66 -26.59 -2.92
CA LYS A 407 10.81 -27.73 -2.56
C LYS A 407 11.39 -28.45 -1.34
N PRO A 408 10.56 -28.90 -0.39
CA PRO A 408 11.04 -29.74 0.70
C PRO A 408 11.75 -30.98 0.16
N VAL A 409 12.80 -31.40 0.85
CA VAL A 409 13.59 -32.60 0.46
C VAL A 409 12.70 -33.84 0.30
N SER A 410 11.59 -33.91 1.03
CA SER A 410 10.58 -34.99 0.91
C SER A 410 9.80 -34.97 -0.41
N GLU A 411 9.80 -33.87 -1.14
CA GLU A 411 9.17 -33.75 -2.49
C GLU A 411 10.18 -33.86 -3.63
N MET A 412 11.50 -33.88 -3.32
CA MET A 412 12.49 -34.23 -4.31
C MET A 412 12.45 -35.74 -4.50
N ALA A 413 11.95 -36.17 -5.65
CA ALA A 413 12.18 -37.54 -6.08
C ALA A 413 13.71 -37.72 -6.15
N LEU A 414 14.29 -38.43 -5.20
CA LEU A 414 15.62 -38.95 -5.32
C LEU A 414 15.53 -39.99 -6.46
N ASP A 415 15.99 -39.60 -7.65
CA ASP A 415 16.26 -40.53 -8.74
C ASP A 415 17.49 -41.36 -8.29
N LEU A 416 17.27 -42.21 -7.30
CA LEU A 416 18.23 -43.23 -6.95
C LEU A 416 18.14 -44.28 -8.06
N PRO A 417 19.26 -44.67 -8.70
CA PRO A 417 19.27 -45.80 -9.60
C PRO A 417 18.68 -46.99 -8.85
N SER A 418 17.74 -47.69 -9.48
CA SER A 418 17.16 -48.89 -8.88
C SER A 418 18.29 -49.90 -8.63
N PHE A 419 18.27 -50.60 -7.51
CA PHE A 419 19.27 -51.61 -7.19
C PHE A 419 19.33 -52.70 -8.29
N ASP A 420 18.30 -52.88 -9.08
CA ASP A 420 18.22 -53.78 -10.22
C ASP A 420 19.08 -53.38 -11.43
N SER A 421 19.60 -52.12 -11.44
CA SER A 421 20.52 -51.62 -12.50
C SER A 421 22.00 -51.65 -12.11
N MET A 422 22.32 -52.08 -10.91
CA MET A 422 23.71 -52.26 -10.46
C MET A 422 24.17 -53.68 -10.85
N GLU A 423 24.86 -53.80 -11.94
CA GLU A 423 25.66 -55.01 -12.21
C GLU A 423 26.74 -55.14 -11.12
N LEU A 424 26.62 -56.14 -10.28
CA LEU A 424 27.67 -56.44 -9.30
C LEU A 424 28.92 -56.85 -10.06
N PRO A 425 30.09 -56.29 -9.68
CA PRO A 425 31.34 -56.69 -10.33
C PRO A 425 31.55 -58.21 -10.12
N THR A 426 31.70 -58.94 -11.23
CA THR A 426 32.03 -60.35 -11.22
C THR A 426 33.42 -60.53 -10.59
N LEU A 427 33.50 -61.32 -9.51
CA LEU A 427 34.75 -61.71 -8.89
C LEU A 427 35.55 -62.55 -9.89
N GLN A 428 36.63 -61.99 -10.42
CA GLN A 428 37.62 -62.78 -11.17
C GLN A 428 38.56 -63.46 -10.19
N LYS A 429 38.69 -64.77 -10.31
CA LYS A 429 39.63 -65.59 -9.53
C LYS A 429 41.04 -65.17 -9.93
N ALA A 430 41.83 -64.65 -8.98
CA ALA A 430 43.25 -64.39 -9.23
C ALA A 430 44.01 -65.69 -9.35
N GLY A 431 44.52 -65.95 -10.53
CA GLY A 431 45.47 -67.05 -10.80
C GLY A 431 44.86 -68.19 -11.61
N GLU A 432 44.80 -68.08 -12.91
CA GLU A 432 45.22 -69.03 -13.95
C GLU A 432 45.93 -68.24 -15.06
#